data_c1363f9127e514aeb1fef7f211957248
#
_entry.id   c1363f9127e514aeb1fef7f211957248
#
_cell.length_a   1.000
_cell.length_b   1.000
_cell.length_c   1.000
_cell.angle_alpha   90.00
_cell.angle_beta   90.00
_cell.angle_gamma   90.00
#
_symmetry.space_group_name_H-M   'P 1'
#
loop_
_entity.id
_entity.type
_entity.pdbx_description
1 polymer ?
#
loop_
_entity_poly.entity_id
_entity_poly.type
_entity_poly.pdbx_seq_one_letter_code
_entity_poly.pdbx_strand_id
1 'polypeptide(L)' 'MDLGYRRVYLDTLVALKAACRLYEKFGFEEIAPYYNNPLPNVVYYRRSLSHENSMQ' A
#
# COMPACT_ATOMS: atom_id res chain seq x y z
N MET A 1 -24.14 -0.30 2.93
CA MET A 1 -23.25 -1.25 2.71
C MET A 1 -22.07 -0.78 1.94
N ASP A 2 -21.09 -1.38 2.16
CA ASP A 2 -19.95 -1.08 1.50
C ASP A 2 -20.08 -1.44 0.08
N LEU A 3 -19.79 -0.63 -0.76
CA LEU A 3 -19.93 -0.89 -2.14
C LEU A 3 -18.73 -1.56 -2.71
N GLY A 4 -18.01 -2.21 -1.90
CA GLY A 4 -16.91 -2.98 -2.40
C GLY A 4 -15.59 -2.29 -2.42
N TYR A 5 -15.50 -1.11 -1.87
CA TYR A 5 -14.23 -0.44 -1.80
C TYR A 5 -13.55 -0.74 -0.50
N ARG A 6 -12.27 -1.02 -0.60
CA ARG A 6 -11.46 -1.31 0.54
C ARG A 6 -10.11 -0.72 0.29
N ARG A 7 -9.44 -0.25 1.33
CA ARG A 7 -8.09 0.25 1.19
C ARG A 7 -7.18 -0.54 2.10
N VAL A 8 -6.03 -0.91 1.59
CA VAL A 8 -5.04 -1.63 2.35
C VAL A 8 -3.82 -0.76 2.47
N TYR A 9 -3.36 -0.58 3.70
CA TYR A 9 -2.20 0.26 3.97
C TYR A 9 -1.11 -0.61 4.56
N LEU A 10 0.13 -0.30 4.23
CA LEU A 10 1.24 -0.98 4.85
C LEU A 10 2.44 -0.07 4.88
N ASP A 11 3.41 -0.41 5.71
CA ASP A 11 4.67 0.29 5.70
C ASP A 11 5.78 -0.73 5.66
N THR A 12 6.92 -0.34 5.14
CA THR A 12 8.06 -1.22 5.05
C THR A 12 9.32 -0.38 5.07
N LEU A 13 10.45 -1.01 5.27
CA LEU A 13 11.71 -0.30 5.28
C LEU A 13 12.15 -0.04 3.85
N VAL A 14 12.63 1.17 3.62
CA VAL A 14 13.03 1.54 2.27
C VAL A 14 14.20 0.68 1.80
N ALA A 15 14.97 0.12 2.72
CA ALA A 15 16.08 -0.74 2.33
C ALA A 15 15.61 -2.07 1.77
N LEU A 16 14.38 -2.45 2.01
CA LEU A 16 13.87 -3.71 1.49
C LEU A 16 13.38 -3.50 0.07
N LYS A 17 14.30 -3.34 -0.84
CA LYS A 17 13.94 -2.92 -2.18
C LYS A 17 13.15 -3.97 -2.94
N ALA A 18 13.45 -5.23 -2.71
CA ALA A 18 12.69 -6.27 -3.40
C ALA A 18 11.23 -6.27 -2.93
N ALA A 19 11.01 -6.01 -1.65
CA ALA A 19 9.66 -5.94 -1.13
C ALA A 19 8.93 -4.72 -1.71
N CYS A 20 9.62 -3.61 -1.80
CA CYS A 20 9.01 -2.42 -2.37
C CYS A 20 8.60 -2.65 -3.82
N ARG A 21 9.44 -3.28 -4.60
CA ARG A 21 9.09 -3.59 -5.96
C ARG A 21 7.92 -4.51 -6.06
N LEU A 22 7.85 -5.47 -5.14
CA LEU A 22 6.75 -6.40 -5.14
C LEU A 22 5.44 -5.69 -4.86
N TYR A 23 5.43 -4.78 -3.90
CA TYR A 23 4.23 -4.04 -3.59
C TYR A 23 3.80 -3.20 -4.77
N GLU A 24 4.73 -2.54 -5.43
CA GLU A 24 4.40 -1.74 -6.60
C GLU A 24 3.85 -2.61 -7.70
N LYS A 25 4.40 -3.79 -7.86
CA LYS A 25 3.91 -4.70 -8.87
C LYS A 25 2.49 -5.15 -8.57
N PHE A 26 2.12 -5.24 -7.32
CA PHE A 26 0.76 -5.61 -6.95
C PHE A 26 -0.18 -4.43 -6.89
N GLY A 27 0.24 -3.27 -7.35
CA GLY A 27 -0.65 -2.14 -7.44
C GLY A 27 -0.66 -1.23 -6.24
N PHE A 28 0.26 -1.39 -5.32
CA PHE A 28 0.37 -0.46 -4.21
C PHE A 28 1.05 0.81 -4.69
N GLU A 29 0.60 1.93 -4.16
CA GLU A 29 1.17 3.23 -4.46
C GLU A 29 1.85 3.77 -3.24
N GLU A 30 3.00 4.37 -3.42
CA GLU A 30 3.69 5.02 -2.33
C GLU A 30 2.95 6.28 -1.94
N ILE A 31 2.74 6.49 -0.66
CA ILE A 31 2.00 7.65 -0.16
C ILE A 31 2.77 8.30 0.96
N ALA A 32 2.31 9.47 1.36
CA ALA A 32 2.88 10.15 2.50
C ALA A 32 2.60 9.40 3.78
N PRO A 33 3.42 9.59 4.79
CA PRO A 33 3.18 8.93 6.07
C PRO A 33 1.80 9.27 6.63
N TYR A 34 1.12 8.26 7.10
CA TYR A 34 -0.19 8.48 7.68
C TYR A 34 -0.15 8.37 9.19
N TYR A 35 1.02 8.22 9.77
CA TYR A 35 1.18 8.30 11.20
C TYR A 35 2.65 8.58 11.50
N ASN A 36 2.91 8.97 12.72
CA ASN A 36 4.26 9.25 13.15
C ASN A 36 4.97 7.97 13.48
N ASN A 37 5.90 7.58 12.66
CA ASN A 37 6.63 6.36 12.88
C ASN A 37 8.01 6.72 13.44
N PRO A 38 8.38 6.15 14.57
CA PRO A 38 9.68 6.47 15.15
C PRO A 38 10.84 5.89 14.37
N LEU A 39 10.59 4.96 13.47
CA LEU A 39 11.67 4.37 12.72
C LEU A 39 11.96 5.23 11.50
N PRO A 40 13.24 5.48 11.21
CA PRO A 40 13.59 6.23 10.00
C PRO A 40 13.53 5.31 8.80
N ASN A 41 13.57 5.90 7.62
CA ASN A 41 13.69 5.15 6.37
C ASN A 41 12.55 4.18 6.14
N VAL A 42 11.35 4.62 6.46
CA VAL A 42 10.17 3.81 6.25
C VAL A 42 9.38 4.42 5.11
N VAL A 43 8.88 3.60 4.24
CA VAL A 43 8.05 4.02 3.13
C VAL A 43 6.65 3.44 3.34
N TYR A 44 5.64 4.20 2.95
CA TYR A 44 4.25 3.86 3.19
C TYR A 44 3.56 3.63 1.86
N TYR A 45 2.72 2.62 1.82
CA TYR A 45 2.03 2.24 0.59
C TYR A 45 0.55 2.07 0.86
N ARG A 46 -0.23 2.27 -0.16
CA ARG A 46 -1.66 2.07 -0.10
C ARG A 46 -2.12 1.42 -1.39
N ARG A 47 -3.09 0.56 -1.28
CA ARG A 47 -3.75 0.01 -2.44
C ARG A 47 -5.24 0.06 -2.22
N SER A 48 -5.97 0.55 -3.20
CA SER A 48 -7.42 0.54 -3.17
C SER A 48 -7.90 -0.68 -3.91
N LEU A 49 -8.81 -1.41 -3.29
CA LEU A 49 -9.41 -2.58 -3.87
C LEU A 49 -10.83 -2.28 -4.21
N SER A 50 -11.24 -2.65 -5.37
CA SER A 50 -12.60 -2.46 -5.77
C SER A 50 -13.20 -3.80 -6.04
N HIS A 51 -14.30 -4.10 -5.34
CA HIS A 51 -14.95 -5.35 -5.49
C HIS A 51 -15.50 -5.54 -6.84
N GLU A 52 -15.96 -4.54 -7.47
CA GLU A 52 -16.56 -4.75 -8.69
C GLU A 52 -15.62 -4.91 -9.78
N ASN A 53 -14.38 -4.77 -9.58
CA ASN A 53 -13.46 -5.06 -10.59
C ASN A 53 -13.17 -6.45 -10.77
N SER A 54 -13.79 -7.29 -10.04
CA SER A 54 -13.46 -8.66 -10.15
C SER A 54 -13.69 -9.18 -11.50
N MET A 55 -14.45 -8.53 -12.30
CA MET A 55 -14.67 -9.03 -13.54
C MET A 55 -13.62 -8.75 -14.46
N GLN A 56 -12.71 -8.03 -14.15
CA GLN A 56 -11.77 -7.82 -15.13
C GLN A 56 -10.71 -8.64 -15.07
#